data_59675aed37ed0d26b970b6285ede021f
#
_entry.id   59675aed37ed0d26b970b6285ede021f
#
_cell.length_a   1.000
_cell.length_b   1.000
_cell.length_c   1.000
_cell.angle_alpha   90.00
_cell.angle_beta   90.00
_cell.angle_gamma   90.00
#
_symmetry.space_group_name_H-M   'P 1'
#
loop_
_entity.id
_entity.type
_entity.pdbx_description
1 polymer ?
#
loop_
_entity_poly.entity_id
_entity_poly.type
_entity_poly.pdbx_seq_one_letter_code
_entity_poly.pdbx_strand_id
1 'polypeptide(L)'
;AGQLVVVGTDTDLAVTVISTPGDTVRVRAIDRDVNLDANAIESFVATTTNPRTGETETLQLVESSVDDSVFFGELFTLGAPAAGSDEDGVMHVADDDSLLVSVTDTLDAAGAETLRQKDHLVIDPLGDVDDNDALQAFDASRILAHAVGRLNLSGRDSLAANVDELAPFGSIDSFDAMLVIQRALGLIDRFPVQADSAANHPQLQLGLPAPKILPEVVVLTWEMDGVDLVLKAD
;
A
#
# COMPACT_ATOMS: atom_id res chain seq x y z
N ALA A 1 -30.88 -9.52 38.72
CA ALA A 1 -29.67 -9.99 38.10
C ALA A 1 -29.43 -9.13 36.88
N GLY A 2 -28.38 -8.30 36.85
CA GLY A 2 -27.97 -7.56 35.67
C GLY A 2 -27.39 -8.54 34.66
N GLN A 3 -27.82 -8.45 33.40
CA GLN A 3 -27.20 -9.19 32.30
C GLN A 3 -25.88 -8.50 31.99
N LEU A 4 -24.78 -9.24 32.04
CA LEU A 4 -23.51 -8.79 31.52
C LEU A 4 -23.63 -8.75 30.00
N VAL A 5 -23.61 -7.56 29.43
CA VAL A 5 -23.52 -7.40 27.96
C VAL A 5 -22.03 -7.28 27.63
N VAL A 6 -21.50 -8.25 26.93
CA VAL A 6 -20.16 -8.16 26.34
C VAL A 6 -20.33 -7.32 25.08
N VAL A 7 -19.65 -6.20 25.02
CA VAL A 7 -19.64 -5.29 23.84
C VAL A 7 -18.25 -5.42 23.25
N GLY A 8 -18.17 -5.82 22.01
CA GLY A 8 -16.92 -5.92 21.27
C GLY A 8 -16.44 -4.56 20.74
N THR A 9 -15.43 -4.59 19.93
CA THR A 9 -14.92 -3.42 19.21
C THR A 9 -14.95 -3.71 17.71
N ASP A 10 -15.20 -2.68 16.90
CA ASP A 10 -15.14 -2.83 15.45
C ASP A 10 -13.71 -3.07 14.98
N THR A 11 -13.49 -4.08 14.17
CA THR A 11 -12.22 -4.26 13.46
C THR A 11 -11.97 -3.10 12.50
N ASP A 12 -10.84 -2.40 12.66
CA ASP A 12 -10.35 -1.39 11.69
C ASP A 12 -9.44 -2.08 10.68
N LEU A 13 -9.96 -2.33 9.50
CA LEU A 13 -9.25 -2.97 8.38
C LEU A 13 -8.67 -1.91 7.45
N ALA A 14 -7.37 -1.95 7.23
CA ALA A 14 -6.65 -1.16 6.26
C ALA A 14 -5.85 -2.07 5.31
N VAL A 15 -5.86 -1.72 4.03
CA VAL A 15 -5.15 -2.44 2.97
C VAL A 15 -4.36 -1.42 2.15
N THR A 16 -3.21 -1.80 1.61
CA THR A 16 -2.53 -1.00 0.57
C THR A 16 -3.55 -0.66 -0.51
N VAL A 17 -3.61 0.61 -0.95
CA VAL A 17 -4.67 1.04 -1.88
C VAL A 17 -4.41 0.52 -3.29
N ILE A 18 -3.13 0.56 -3.71
CA ILE A 18 -2.69 0.12 -5.04
C ILE A 18 -1.42 -0.72 -4.95
N SER A 19 -1.21 -1.58 -5.95
CA SER A 19 0.07 -2.24 -6.23
C SER A 19 0.24 -2.46 -7.74
N THR A 20 1.45 -2.84 -8.13
CA THR A 20 1.72 -3.41 -9.44
C THR A 20 1.95 -4.91 -9.32
N PRO A 21 1.78 -5.70 -10.41
CA PRO A 21 2.10 -7.12 -10.39
C PRO A 21 3.54 -7.38 -9.93
N GLY A 22 3.73 -8.32 -9.02
CA GLY A 22 5.01 -8.61 -8.37
C GLY A 22 5.26 -7.84 -7.07
N ASP A 23 4.40 -6.91 -6.71
CA ASP A 23 4.41 -6.26 -5.42
C ASP A 23 3.65 -7.07 -4.37
N THR A 24 3.73 -6.64 -3.12
CA THR A 24 3.06 -7.28 -1.99
C THR A 24 1.88 -6.44 -1.53
N VAL A 25 0.70 -7.04 -1.47
CA VAL A 25 -0.47 -6.45 -0.82
C VAL A 25 -0.28 -6.56 0.68
N ARG A 26 -0.32 -5.43 1.38
CA ARG A 26 -0.19 -5.38 2.83
C ARG A 26 -1.53 -5.10 3.47
N VAL A 27 -1.81 -5.88 4.50
CA VAL A 27 -3.05 -5.80 5.27
C VAL A 27 -2.69 -5.48 6.71
N ARG A 28 -3.38 -4.50 7.28
CA ARG A 28 -3.36 -4.20 8.72
C ARG A 28 -4.78 -4.29 9.26
N ALA A 29 -4.94 -4.98 10.37
CA ALA A 29 -6.16 -4.93 11.14
C ALA A 29 -5.87 -4.47 12.57
N ILE A 30 -6.79 -3.70 13.15
CA ILE A 30 -6.78 -3.40 14.58
C ILE A 30 -8.05 -4.00 15.15
N ASP A 31 -7.89 -4.96 16.06
CA ASP A 31 -8.99 -5.65 16.69
C ASP A 31 -8.62 -6.04 18.13
N ARG A 32 -9.32 -5.45 19.09
CA ARG A 32 -9.03 -5.68 20.51
C ARG A 32 -9.63 -6.98 21.01
N ASP A 33 -10.62 -7.50 20.32
CA ASP A 33 -11.34 -8.71 20.74
C ASP A 33 -10.57 -9.98 20.36
N VAL A 34 -9.63 -9.87 19.42
CA VAL A 34 -8.71 -10.94 19.03
C VAL A 34 -7.49 -10.99 19.96
N ASN A 35 -7.12 -9.89 20.61
CA ASN A 35 -6.04 -9.86 21.60
C ASN A 35 -6.56 -10.40 22.96
N LEU A 36 -6.40 -11.70 23.15
CA LEU A 36 -6.97 -12.45 24.29
C LEU A 36 -5.95 -12.70 25.42
N ASP A 37 -4.66 -12.74 25.12
CA ASP A 37 -3.58 -13.01 26.07
C ASP A 37 -2.44 -12.00 25.96
N ALA A 38 -2.39 -11.05 26.88
CA ALA A 38 -1.37 -10.01 26.95
C ALA A 38 0.10 -10.52 27.00
N ASN A 39 0.34 -11.82 27.03
CA ASN A 39 1.69 -12.42 27.06
C ASN A 39 1.98 -13.27 25.84
N ALA A 40 1.07 -13.35 24.87
CA ALA A 40 1.22 -14.12 23.64
C ALA A 40 1.08 -13.23 22.41
N ILE A 41 1.65 -13.66 21.30
CA ILE A 41 1.37 -13.10 19.97
C ILE A 41 0.20 -13.90 19.40
N GLU A 42 -0.88 -13.21 19.09
CA GLU A 42 -2.05 -13.81 18.50
C GLU A 42 -2.10 -13.61 17.01
N SER A 43 -3.01 -14.32 16.37
CA SER A 43 -3.22 -14.21 14.93
C SER A 43 -4.62 -14.63 14.53
N PHE A 44 -5.10 -14.07 13.42
CA PHE A 44 -6.32 -14.50 12.76
C PHE A 44 -6.17 -14.39 11.24
N VAL A 45 -7.19 -14.73 10.48
CA VAL A 45 -7.08 -14.83 9.02
C VAL A 45 -7.85 -13.72 8.33
N ALA A 46 -7.26 -13.21 7.24
CA ALA A 46 -7.95 -12.49 6.19
C ALA A 46 -8.05 -13.36 4.94
N THR A 47 -9.07 -13.17 4.16
CA THR A 47 -9.24 -13.79 2.84
C THR A 47 -9.13 -12.71 1.79
N THR A 48 -8.31 -12.95 0.76
CA THR A 48 -8.20 -12.09 -0.41
C THR A 48 -8.77 -12.84 -1.61
N THR A 49 -9.66 -12.22 -2.33
CA THR A 49 -10.27 -12.79 -3.53
C THR A 49 -10.01 -11.86 -4.72
N ASN A 50 -9.64 -12.43 -5.86
CA ASN A 50 -9.65 -11.75 -7.15
C ASN A 50 -11.00 -12.02 -7.84
N PRO A 51 -11.94 -11.07 -7.87
CA PRO A 51 -13.27 -11.31 -8.44
C PRO A 51 -13.26 -11.63 -9.94
N ARG A 52 -12.22 -11.16 -10.68
CA ARG A 52 -12.09 -11.45 -12.11
C ARG A 52 -11.78 -12.91 -12.38
N THR A 53 -10.90 -13.51 -11.60
CA THR A 53 -10.44 -14.91 -11.82
C THR A 53 -11.16 -15.90 -10.92
N GLY A 54 -11.69 -15.44 -9.77
CA GLY A 54 -12.25 -16.28 -8.72
C GLY A 54 -11.19 -16.87 -7.78
N GLU A 55 -9.91 -16.59 -8.00
CA GLU A 55 -8.80 -17.05 -7.17
C GLU A 55 -8.91 -16.48 -5.75
N THR A 56 -8.62 -17.31 -4.76
CA THR A 56 -8.76 -16.95 -3.34
C THR A 56 -7.54 -17.39 -2.56
N GLU A 57 -6.99 -16.45 -1.76
CA GLU A 57 -5.86 -16.69 -0.88
C GLU A 57 -6.20 -16.38 0.57
N THR A 58 -5.74 -17.22 1.47
CA THR A 58 -5.83 -17.00 2.91
C THR A 58 -4.54 -16.38 3.43
N LEU A 59 -4.70 -15.26 4.12
CA LEU A 59 -3.61 -14.46 4.66
C LEU A 59 -3.63 -14.52 6.18
N GLN A 60 -2.52 -14.95 6.80
CA GLN A 60 -2.38 -14.92 8.25
C GLN A 60 -2.03 -13.49 8.70
N LEU A 61 -2.90 -12.87 9.49
CA LEU A 61 -2.64 -11.62 10.19
C LEU A 61 -2.06 -11.94 11.58
N VAL A 62 -0.86 -11.45 11.85
CA VAL A 62 -0.10 -11.73 13.07
C VAL A 62 0.07 -10.42 13.86
N GLU A 63 -0.14 -10.49 15.16
CA GLU A 63 0.02 -9.36 16.07
C GLU A 63 1.45 -8.80 16.03
N SER A 64 1.60 -7.48 16.02
CA SER A 64 2.90 -6.81 15.86
C SER A 64 3.76 -6.89 17.12
N SER A 65 3.14 -6.92 18.26
CA SER A 65 3.77 -7.17 19.56
C SER A 65 2.73 -7.70 20.56
N VAL A 66 3.15 -8.34 21.61
CA VAL A 66 2.24 -8.80 22.66
C VAL A 66 1.39 -7.65 23.19
N ASP A 67 0.09 -7.85 23.33
CA ASP A 67 -0.87 -6.92 23.92
C ASP A 67 -1.02 -5.56 23.18
N ASP A 68 -0.86 -5.54 21.85
CA ASP A 68 -1.05 -4.28 21.08
C ASP A 68 -2.29 -4.26 20.18
N SER A 69 -2.92 -5.39 19.95
CA SER A 69 -4.16 -5.53 19.15
C SER A 69 -4.01 -5.10 17.69
N VAL A 70 -2.78 -4.97 17.19
CA VAL A 70 -2.47 -4.56 15.82
C VAL A 70 -1.87 -5.73 15.05
N PHE A 71 -2.54 -6.15 14.00
CA PHE A 71 -2.21 -7.35 13.23
C PHE A 71 -1.79 -6.97 11.82
N PHE A 72 -0.78 -7.65 11.30
CA PHE A 72 -0.27 -7.44 9.94
C PHE A 72 -0.17 -8.74 9.19
N GLY A 73 -0.39 -8.66 7.88
CA GLY A 73 -0.19 -9.74 6.94
C GLY A 73 0.22 -9.22 5.58
N GLU A 74 0.84 -10.09 4.80
CA GLU A 74 1.34 -9.77 3.47
C GLU A 74 0.95 -10.89 2.50
N LEU A 75 0.49 -10.50 1.29
CA LEU A 75 0.18 -11.40 0.20
C LEU A 75 0.98 -10.99 -1.03
N PHE A 76 1.78 -11.90 -1.55
CA PHE A 76 2.55 -11.67 -2.76
C PHE A 76 1.64 -11.73 -4.01
N THR A 77 1.87 -10.84 -4.99
CA THR A 77 1.16 -10.87 -6.26
C THR A 77 2.08 -11.29 -7.41
N LEU A 78 1.51 -11.92 -8.42
CA LEU A 78 2.21 -12.30 -9.65
C LEU A 78 1.41 -11.87 -10.87
N GLY A 79 2.08 -11.21 -11.83
CA GLY A 79 1.44 -10.79 -13.08
C GLY A 79 1.06 -11.99 -13.94
N ALA A 80 -0.24 -12.31 -14.00
CA ALA A 80 -0.76 -13.37 -14.85
C ALA A 80 -2.25 -13.14 -15.16
N PRO A 81 -2.69 -13.31 -16.43
CA PRO A 81 -4.08 -13.08 -16.80
C PRO A 81 -5.05 -14.17 -16.35
N ALA A 82 -4.55 -15.36 -16.01
CA ALA A 82 -5.34 -16.49 -15.54
C ALA A 82 -5.18 -16.66 -14.03
N ALA A 83 -6.19 -17.26 -13.39
CA ALA A 83 -6.09 -17.64 -11.98
C ALA A 83 -4.90 -18.59 -11.73
N GLY A 84 -4.29 -18.43 -10.58
CA GLY A 84 -3.37 -19.40 -10.01
C GLY A 84 -4.07 -20.56 -9.33
N SER A 85 -3.40 -21.16 -8.37
CA SER A 85 -4.00 -22.16 -7.49
C SER A 85 -4.44 -21.46 -6.21
N ASP A 86 -5.64 -21.73 -5.74
CA ASP A 86 -6.09 -21.22 -4.44
C ASP A 86 -5.17 -21.73 -3.31
N GLU A 87 -4.94 -20.88 -2.31
CA GLU A 87 -4.19 -21.20 -1.09
C GLU A 87 -2.72 -21.59 -1.31
N ASP A 88 -2.07 -21.05 -2.37
CA ASP A 88 -0.65 -21.26 -2.60
C ASP A 88 0.22 -20.09 -2.12
N GLY A 89 -0.39 -19.02 -1.61
CA GLY A 89 0.26 -17.83 -1.07
C GLY A 89 0.65 -16.79 -2.13
N VAL A 90 0.19 -16.95 -3.37
CA VAL A 90 0.48 -16.06 -4.49
C VAL A 90 -0.80 -15.71 -5.23
N MET A 91 -1.22 -14.45 -5.21
CA MET A 91 -2.37 -13.98 -5.97
C MET A 91 -1.98 -13.60 -7.40
N HIS A 92 -2.57 -14.26 -8.38
CA HIS A 92 -2.40 -13.89 -9.79
C HIS A 92 -3.25 -12.68 -10.15
N VAL A 93 -2.59 -11.67 -10.72
CA VAL A 93 -3.21 -10.37 -11.00
C VAL A 93 -2.88 -9.89 -12.42
N ALA A 94 -3.76 -9.08 -12.96
CA ALA A 94 -3.55 -8.30 -14.17
C ALA A 94 -3.90 -6.84 -13.89
N ASP A 95 -3.60 -5.96 -14.83
CA ASP A 95 -4.02 -4.57 -14.76
C ASP A 95 -5.53 -4.45 -14.55
N ASP A 96 -5.94 -3.45 -13.80
CA ASP A 96 -7.32 -3.16 -13.38
C ASP A 96 -7.99 -4.24 -12.51
N ASP A 97 -7.26 -5.25 -12.03
CA ASP A 97 -7.83 -6.15 -11.04
C ASP A 97 -8.10 -5.41 -9.72
N SER A 98 -9.30 -5.59 -9.20
CA SER A 98 -9.69 -5.12 -7.88
C SER A 98 -9.77 -6.31 -6.94
N LEU A 99 -8.77 -6.47 -6.07
CA LEU A 99 -8.76 -7.53 -5.07
C LEU A 99 -9.64 -7.14 -3.90
N LEU A 100 -10.44 -8.08 -3.41
CA LEU A 100 -11.28 -7.90 -2.25
C LEU A 100 -10.64 -8.59 -1.04
N VAL A 101 -10.15 -7.78 -0.08
CA VAL A 101 -9.63 -8.28 1.19
C VAL A 101 -10.73 -8.24 2.23
N SER A 102 -10.97 -9.34 2.91
CA SER A 102 -12.03 -9.50 3.89
C SER A 102 -11.51 -10.15 5.19
N VAL A 103 -12.03 -9.68 6.32
CA VAL A 103 -11.87 -10.28 7.63
C VAL A 103 -13.23 -10.44 8.31
N THR A 104 -13.39 -11.48 9.11
CA THR A 104 -14.56 -11.62 9.95
C THR A 104 -14.28 -11.04 11.32
N ASP A 105 -14.95 -9.96 11.64
CA ASP A 105 -15.04 -9.39 12.98
C ASP A 105 -16.04 -10.23 13.76
N THR A 106 -15.56 -11.03 14.70
CA THR A 106 -16.39 -12.03 15.40
C THR A 106 -17.26 -11.43 16.48
N LEU A 107 -16.93 -10.22 16.94
CA LEU A 107 -17.67 -9.50 17.99
C LEU A 107 -17.53 -8.00 17.80
N ASP A 108 -18.32 -7.42 16.93
CA ASP A 108 -18.33 -5.97 16.69
C ASP A 108 -18.88 -5.14 17.88
N ALA A 109 -18.85 -3.82 17.77
CA ALA A 109 -19.38 -2.92 18.80
C ALA A 109 -20.87 -3.10 19.10
N ALA A 110 -21.61 -3.77 18.23
CA ALA A 110 -23.02 -4.15 18.46
C ALA A 110 -23.18 -5.54 19.10
N GLY A 111 -22.07 -6.28 19.30
CA GLY A 111 -22.07 -7.63 19.83
C GLY A 111 -22.47 -8.70 18.80
N ALA A 112 -22.21 -8.45 17.52
CA ALA A 112 -22.53 -9.32 16.41
C ALA A 112 -21.30 -9.66 15.59
N GLU A 113 -21.38 -10.76 14.83
CA GLU A 113 -20.39 -11.08 13.80
C GLU A 113 -20.63 -10.23 12.57
N THR A 114 -19.58 -9.59 12.06
CA THR A 114 -19.65 -8.69 10.90
C THR A 114 -18.48 -8.94 9.95
N LEU A 115 -18.75 -8.98 8.64
CA LEU A 115 -17.71 -9.02 7.62
C LEU A 115 -17.19 -7.62 7.31
N ARG A 116 -15.89 -7.42 7.49
CA ARG A 116 -15.19 -6.17 7.11
C ARG A 116 -14.45 -6.41 5.81
N GLN A 117 -14.58 -5.46 4.87
CA GLN A 117 -14.01 -5.61 3.53
C GLN A 117 -13.32 -4.32 3.08
N LYS A 118 -12.26 -4.47 2.29
CA LYS A 118 -11.53 -3.39 1.62
C LYS A 118 -11.10 -3.83 0.24
N ASP A 119 -11.18 -2.89 -0.70
CA ASP A 119 -10.68 -3.08 -2.06
C ASP A 119 -9.21 -2.68 -2.15
N HIS A 120 -8.49 -3.38 -3.03
CA HIS A 120 -7.13 -3.11 -3.43
C HIS A 120 -7.05 -3.16 -4.96
N LEU A 121 -6.54 -2.10 -5.58
CA LEU A 121 -6.47 -1.98 -7.04
C LEU A 121 -5.07 -2.34 -7.54
N VAL A 122 -5.01 -3.14 -8.60
CA VAL A 122 -3.78 -3.42 -9.34
C VAL A 122 -3.71 -2.49 -10.55
N ILE A 123 -2.58 -1.80 -10.72
CA ILE A 123 -2.33 -0.89 -11.85
C ILE A 123 -1.01 -1.26 -12.52
N ASP A 124 -1.03 -1.58 -13.81
CA ASP A 124 0.15 -1.95 -14.59
C ASP A 124 0.06 -1.45 -16.05
N PRO A 125 0.92 -0.52 -16.43
CA PRO A 125 1.98 0.11 -15.65
C PRO A 125 1.47 1.26 -14.78
N LEU A 126 1.98 1.36 -13.54
CA LEU A 126 1.75 2.54 -12.71
C LEU A 126 2.29 3.79 -13.41
N GLY A 127 1.55 4.89 -13.38
CA GLY A 127 1.87 6.11 -14.12
C GLY A 127 1.18 6.22 -15.47
N ASP A 128 0.53 5.13 -15.96
CA ASP A 128 -0.35 5.16 -17.14
C ASP A 128 -1.70 5.78 -16.75
N VAL A 129 -1.83 7.06 -17.06
CA VAL A 129 -2.97 7.89 -16.66
C VAL A 129 -4.07 7.89 -17.71
N ASP A 130 -3.78 7.44 -18.93
CA ASP A 130 -4.76 7.37 -20.02
C ASP A 130 -5.20 5.95 -20.36
N ASP A 131 -4.68 4.96 -19.58
CA ASP A 131 -5.10 3.56 -19.64
C ASP A 131 -4.89 2.94 -21.02
N ASN A 132 -3.69 3.16 -21.57
CA ASN A 132 -3.33 2.65 -22.88
C ASN A 132 -2.21 1.59 -22.86
N ASP A 133 -1.91 1.03 -21.68
CA ASP A 133 -0.86 0.03 -21.39
C ASP A 133 0.57 0.54 -21.67
N ALA A 134 0.79 1.85 -21.69
CA ALA A 134 2.11 2.39 -22.02
C ALA A 134 2.45 3.69 -21.31
N LEU A 135 3.58 3.72 -20.61
CA LEU A 135 4.11 4.96 -20.05
C LEU A 135 4.70 5.88 -21.12
N GLN A 136 4.13 7.07 -21.25
CA GLN A 136 4.46 8.03 -22.28
C GLN A 136 4.51 9.47 -21.76
N ALA A 137 5.06 10.38 -22.57
CA ALA A 137 5.02 11.80 -22.27
C ALA A 137 3.58 12.37 -22.20
N PHE A 138 2.62 11.66 -22.79
CA PHE A 138 1.22 12.06 -22.75
C PHE A 138 0.64 11.91 -21.33
N ASP A 139 0.98 10.83 -20.61
CA ASP A 139 0.58 10.63 -19.21
C ASP A 139 1.08 11.75 -18.32
N ALA A 140 2.37 12.08 -18.43
CA ALA A 140 2.94 13.21 -17.73
C ALA A 140 2.24 14.53 -18.08
N SER A 141 1.80 14.72 -19.32
CA SER A 141 1.04 15.91 -19.72
C SER A 141 -0.33 15.99 -19.08
N ARG A 142 -1.01 14.84 -18.87
CA ARG A 142 -2.29 14.74 -18.15
C ARG A 142 -2.10 15.09 -16.67
N ILE A 143 -1.04 14.56 -16.04
CA ILE A 143 -0.66 14.90 -14.67
C ILE A 143 -0.43 16.42 -14.52
N LEU A 144 0.36 17.02 -15.40
CA LEU A 144 0.58 18.46 -15.40
C LEU A 144 -0.71 19.27 -15.63
N ALA A 145 -1.58 18.79 -16.52
CA ALA A 145 -2.88 19.44 -16.74
C ALA A 145 -3.77 19.38 -15.48
N HIS A 146 -3.71 18.29 -14.71
CA HIS A 146 -4.37 18.17 -13.42
C HIS A 146 -3.76 19.14 -12.40
N ALA A 147 -2.44 19.17 -12.26
CA ALA A 147 -1.72 20.01 -11.30
C ALA A 147 -2.01 21.51 -11.48
N VAL A 148 -2.28 21.95 -12.73
CA VAL A 148 -2.66 23.35 -13.03
C VAL A 148 -4.17 23.57 -13.12
N GLY A 149 -4.99 22.58 -12.74
CA GLY A 149 -6.45 22.68 -12.70
C GLY A 149 -7.15 22.70 -14.06
N ARG A 150 -6.48 22.25 -15.15
CA ARG A 150 -7.05 22.14 -16.50
C ARG A 150 -7.71 20.80 -16.79
N LEU A 151 -7.36 19.79 -16.03
CA LEU A 151 -7.94 18.44 -16.05
C LEU A 151 -8.25 18.05 -14.62
N ASN A 152 -9.29 17.24 -14.41
CA ASN A 152 -9.57 16.60 -13.14
C ASN A 152 -9.39 15.10 -13.29
N LEU A 153 -8.30 14.55 -12.76
CA LEU A 153 -8.10 13.12 -12.65
C LEU A 153 -8.89 12.60 -11.45
N SER A 154 -9.52 11.45 -11.60
CA SER A 154 -10.32 10.83 -10.54
C SER A 154 -10.33 9.30 -10.67
N GLY A 155 -10.68 8.59 -9.59
CA GLY A 155 -10.70 7.13 -9.60
C GLY A 155 -9.33 6.53 -9.92
N ARG A 156 -9.28 5.54 -10.83
CA ARG A 156 -8.06 4.87 -11.29
C ARG A 156 -6.99 5.88 -11.77
N ASP A 157 -7.37 6.81 -12.63
CA ASP A 157 -6.43 7.79 -13.22
C ASP A 157 -5.69 8.60 -12.14
N SER A 158 -6.40 8.99 -11.06
CA SER A 158 -5.78 9.73 -9.97
C SER A 158 -4.85 8.85 -9.12
N LEU A 159 -5.17 7.57 -8.98
CA LEU A 159 -4.30 6.61 -8.29
C LEU A 159 -3.07 6.28 -9.12
N ALA A 160 -3.24 6.09 -10.43
CA ALA A 160 -2.13 5.87 -11.37
C ALA A 160 -1.18 7.07 -11.46
N ALA A 161 -1.70 8.29 -11.32
CA ALA A 161 -0.95 9.53 -11.45
C ALA A 161 -0.05 9.85 -10.25
N ASN A 162 -0.41 9.40 -9.05
CA ASN A 162 0.35 9.67 -7.82
C ASN A 162 1.43 8.59 -7.65
N VAL A 163 2.64 8.88 -8.11
CA VAL A 163 3.74 7.91 -8.19
C VAL A 163 4.86 8.17 -7.18
N ASP A 164 4.81 9.28 -6.44
CA ASP A 164 5.81 9.64 -5.43
C ASP A 164 5.37 9.27 -4.01
N GLU A 165 4.07 9.31 -3.70
CA GLU A 165 3.51 9.02 -2.39
C GLU A 165 2.28 8.13 -2.49
N LEU A 166 2.06 7.27 -1.46
CA LEU A 166 0.87 6.43 -1.41
C LEU A 166 -0.41 7.25 -1.14
N ALA A 167 -1.44 7.05 -1.95
CA ALA A 167 -2.75 7.58 -1.66
C ALA A 167 -3.21 7.12 -0.25
N PRO A 168 -3.89 7.98 0.56
CA PRO A 168 -4.45 9.27 0.18
C PRO A 168 -3.56 10.48 0.50
N PHE A 169 -2.28 10.30 0.76
CA PHE A 169 -1.42 11.32 1.37
C PHE A 169 -0.68 12.23 0.37
N GLY A 170 -0.49 11.77 -0.86
CA GLY A 170 0.18 12.57 -1.89
C GLY A 170 -0.76 13.51 -2.65
N SER A 171 -0.22 14.62 -3.14
CA SER A 171 -0.88 15.48 -4.11
C SER A 171 -0.35 15.18 -5.50
N ILE A 172 -1.23 15.03 -6.47
CA ILE A 172 -0.81 14.89 -7.87
C ILE A 172 -0.28 16.23 -8.36
N ASP A 173 1.03 16.29 -8.62
CA ASP A 173 1.70 17.54 -8.99
C ASP A 173 2.75 17.37 -10.12
N SER A 174 3.62 18.35 -10.28
CA SER A 174 4.64 18.33 -11.33
C SER A 174 5.77 17.34 -11.05
N PHE A 175 5.95 16.91 -9.81
CA PHE A 175 6.96 15.94 -9.46
C PHE A 175 6.57 14.55 -9.96
N ASP A 176 5.29 14.16 -9.82
CA ASP A 176 4.76 12.94 -10.41
C ASP A 176 4.97 12.90 -11.92
N ALA A 177 4.63 14.00 -12.61
CA ALA A 177 4.85 14.11 -14.05
C ALA A 177 6.31 13.93 -14.45
N MET A 178 7.23 14.48 -13.66
CA MET A 178 8.68 14.30 -13.87
C MET A 178 9.08 12.84 -13.70
N LEU A 179 8.59 12.17 -12.67
CA LEU A 179 8.89 10.76 -12.41
C LEU A 179 8.33 9.86 -13.53
N VAL A 180 7.13 10.12 -14.02
CA VAL A 180 6.55 9.38 -15.15
C VAL A 180 7.40 9.53 -16.40
N ILE A 181 7.89 10.74 -16.72
CA ILE A 181 8.84 10.95 -17.84
C ILE A 181 10.14 10.18 -17.61
N GLN A 182 10.71 10.25 -16.40
CA GLN A 182 11.95 9.53 -16.09
C GLN A 182 11.79 8.01 -16.27
N ARG A 183 10.66 7.47 -15.82
CA ARG A 183 10.34 6.06 -15.97
C ARG A 183 10.14 5.67 -17.43
N ALA A 184 9.40 6.48 -18.21
CA ALA A 184 9.16 6.28 -19.64
C ALA A 184 10.48 6.33 -20.47
N LEU A 185 11.46 7.09 -20.03
CA LEU A 185 12.80 7.16 -20.65
C LEU A 185 13.79 6.10 -20.11
N GLY A 186 13.37 5.24 -19.16
CA GLY A 186 14.24 4.25 -18.54
C GLY A 186 15.34 4.84 -17.65
N LEU A 187 15.16 6.07 -17.14
CA LEU A 187 16.10 6.72 -16.23
C LEU A 187 15.91 6.25 -14.78
N ILE A 188 14.75 5.73 -14.46
CA ILE A 188 14.43 5.05 -13.19
C ILE A 188 13.75 3.72 -13.50
N ASP A 189 13.98 2.72 -12.65
CA ASP A 189 13.39 1.38 -12.80
C ASP A 189 12.10 1.21 -12.01
N ARG A 190 11.90 2.03 -10.98
CA ARG A 190 10.72 2.02 -10.10
C ARG A 190 10.36 3.42 -9.69
N PHE A 191 9.09 3.64 -9.40
CA PHE A 191 8.63 4.86 -8.75
C PHE A 191 8.93 4.83 -7.25
N PRO A 192 9.05 6.00 -6.59
CA PRO A 192 9.25 6.07 -5.13
C PRO A 192 8.17 5.31 -4.35
N VAL A 193 6.91 5.42 -4.75
CA VAL A 193 5.81 4.71 -4.10
C VAL A 193 5.98 3.18 -4.12
N GLN A 194 6.60 2.60 -5.15
CA GLN A 194 6.89 1.18 -5.24
C GLN A 194 8.10 0.78 -4.39
N ALA A 195 9.09 1.67 -4.27
CA ALA A 195 10.29 1.43 -3.47
C ALA A 195 10.00 1.51 -1.96
N ASP A 196 9.09 2.40 -1.58
CA ASP A 196 8.81 2.77 -0.19
C ASP A 196 7.72 1.93 0.47
N SER A 197 7.05 1.04 -0.26
CA SER A 197 5.99 0.21 0.30
C SER A 197 6.44 -0.62 1.52
N ALA A 198 7.75 -0.80 1.71
CA ALA A 198 8.33 -1.48 2.88
C ALA A 198 8.96 -0.53 3.92
N ALA A 199 9.49 0.62 3.51
CA ALA A 199 10.35 1.44 4.36
C ALA A 199 9.64 2.66 5.00
N ASN A 200 8.62 3.22 4.36
CA ASN A 200 8.05 4.52 4.74
C ASN A 200 6.66 4.49 5.38
N HIS A 201 6.09 3.30 5.62
CA HIS A 201 4.96 3.20 6.54
C HIS A 201 5.42 2.77 7.93
N PRO A 202 5.68 3.72 8.86
CA PRO A 202 6.02 3.37 10.25
C PRO A 202 4.93 2.53 10.93
N GLN A 203 3.72 2.53 10.36
CA GLN A 203 2.58 1.76 10.84
C GLN A 203 2.45 0.36 10.18
N LEU A 204 3.22 0.09 9.12
CA LEU A 204 3.30 -1.21 8.45
C LEU A 204 4.69 -1.86 8.60
N GLN A 205 5.57 -1.29 9.43
CA GLN A 205 6.79 -1.99 9.82
C GLN A 205 6.42 -3.14 10.74
N LEU A 206 6.29 -4.32 10.15
CA LEU A 206 6.44 -5.57 10.89
C LEU A 206 7.74 -5.47 11.67
N GLY A 207 7.72 -5.84 12.95
CA GLY A 207 8.87 -5.81 13.86
C GLY A 207 10.07 -6.69 13.47
N LEU A 208 10.34 -6.82 12.21
CA LEU A 208 11.61 -7.33 11.72
C LEU A 208 12.65 -6.23 11.95
N PRO A 209 13.81 -6.55 12.56
CA PRO A 209 14.87 -5.58 12.73
C PRO A 209 15.20 -5.02 11.35
N ALA A 210 14.97 -3.71 11.18
CA ALA A 210 15.33 -3.03 9.95
C ALA A 210 16.77 -3.39 9.60
N PRO A 211 17.08 -3.76 8.34
CA PRO A 211 18.46 -3.79 7.93
C PRO A 211 19.02 -2.40 8.23
N LYS A 212 20.05 -2.35 9.05
CA LYS A 212 20.68 -1.13 9.54
C LYS A 212 21.45 -0.46 8.39
N ILE A 213 20.71 0.03 7.42
CA ILE A 213 21.19 0.98 6.42
C ILE A 213 20.44 2.26 6.72
N LEU A 214 20.95 2.96 7.74
CA LEU A 214 20.70 4.38 7.81
C LEU A 214 21.33 4.96 6.53
N PRO A 215 20.59 5.64 5.66
CA PRO A 215 21.26 6.50 4.70
C PRO A 215 22.09 7.46 5.56
N GLU A 216 23.36 7.50 5.30
CA GLU A 216 24.23 8.52 5.86
C GLU A 216 23.58 9.84 5.45
N VAL A 217 23.01 10.56 6.43
CA VAL A 217 22.43 11.87 6.16
C VAL A 217 23.61 12.77 5.83
N VAL A 218 23.90 12.89 4.57
CA VAL A 218 24.87 13.88 4.09
C VAL A 218 24.19 15.24 4.24
N VAL A 219 24.45 15.91 5.36
CA VAL A 219 24.04 17.30 5.56
C VAL A 219 24.94 18.16 4.68
N LEU A 220 24.38 18.59 3.56
CA LEU A 220 25.04 19.56 2.69
C LEU A 220 24.84 20.96 3.27
N THR A 221 25.89 21.52 3.87
CA THR A 221 25.91 22.92 4.29
C THR A 221 26.60 23.80 3.22
N TRP A 222 25.95 24.90 2.89
CA TRP A 222 26.49 25.89 1.97
C TRP A 222 27.12 27.04 2.77
N GLU A 223 28.43 27.24 2.64
CA GLU A 223 29.09 28.45 3.13
C GLU A 223 29.52 29.31 1.94
N MET A 224 29.21 30.61 2.00
CA MET A 224 29.75 31.58 1.08
C MET A 224 31.01 32.17 1.69
N ASP A 225 32.16 31.87 1.12
CA ASP A 225 33.42 32.53 1.45
C ASP A 225 33.83 33.43 0.27
N GLY A 226 33.50 34.67 0.40
CA GLY A 226 33.92 35.79 -0.43
C GLY A 226 33.52 35.80 -1.90
N VAL A 227 33.69 34.79 -2.70
CA VAL A 227 33.34 34.70 -4.13
C VAL A 227 33.04 33.30 -4.64
N ASP A 228 33.38 32.27 -3.89
CA ASP A 228 33.18 30.86 -4.32
C ASP A 228 32.19 30.12 -3.43
N LEU A 229 31.29 29.37 -4.08
CA LEU A 229 30.36 28.45 -3.40
C LEU A 229 31.12 27.14 -3.16
N VAL A 230 31.42 26.82 -1.90
CA VAL A 230 32.11 25.58 -1.54
C VAL A 230 31.11 24.61 -0.92
N LEU A 231 30.97 23.42 -1.51
CA LEU A 231 30.19 22.30 -0.98
C LEU A 231 31.06 21.57 0.04
N LYS A 232 30.63 21.53 1.31
CA LYS A 232 31.27 20.70 2.33
C LYS A 232 30.31 19.61 2.76
N ALA A 233 30.78 18.39 2.81
CA ALA A 233 30.10 17.26 3.46
C ALA A 233 30.70 17.10 4.86
N ASP A 234 29.87 17.15 5.88
CA ASP A 234 30.20 16.80 7.25
C ASP A 234 29.88 15.33 7.52
#